data_62c1ae660fa1e6583c9cf93767aa0761
#
_entry.id   62c1ae660fa1e6583c9cf93767aa0761
#
_cell.length_a   1.000
_cell.length_b   1.000
_cell.length_c   1.000
_cell.angle_alpha   90.00
_cell.angle_beta   90.00
_cell.angle_gamma   90.00
#
_symmetry.space_group_name_H-M   'P 1'
#
loop_
_entity.id
_entity.type
_entity.pdbx_description
1 polymer ?
#
loop_
_entity_poly.entity_id
_entity_poly.type
_entity_poly.pdbx_seq_one_letter_code
_entity_poly.pdbx_strand_id
1 'polypeptide(L)'
;VQCIRANAGDWKKYTFELTPDKTDENARLAIYLEEKGRIQVDMVTLMNGADRQFCGLPLRNDIGQAMVDQGLRFLRYGGTMVNAPEYRFKKMIGDRAERPPYKGHWYTYSTNGFGIEDFLHFCEKAGFMPAYAVNVEESAQDMADMIEYLNGSVDTKWGKKRAENGHPEPYGLKYLEIGNEEVIWGDIEADYQHYIDRFNDIYEAVHAKDPEVQFIHSAWWRPESPNMEKVFKALDGKAAYWDYHPWTDDLGSHVNIDRELTDMKAKFLKWN
;
A
#
# COMPACT_ATOMS: atom_id res chain seq x y z
N VAL A 1 -14.77 20.36 25.84
CA VAL A 1 -13.35 20.41 26.24
C VAL A 1 -13.04 19.21 27.11
N GLN A 2 -11.96 18.51 26.83
CA GLN A 2 -11.44 17.42 27.66
C GLN A 2 -10.14 17.89 28.29
N CYS A 3 -10.00 17.73 29.62
CA CYS A 3 -8.80 18.09 30.36
C CYS A 3 -8.05 16.82 30.78
N ILE A 4 -6.75 16.78 30.56
CA ILE A 4 -5.88 15.72 31.07
C ILE A 4 -4.75 16.32 31.89
N ARG A 5 -4.30 15.60 32.88
CA ARG A 5 -3.10 15.93 33.64
C ARG A 5 -1.93 15.13 33.05
N ALA A 6 -1.03 15.79 32.35
CA ALA A 6 0.21 15.19 31.91
C ALA A 6 1.28 15.36 32.99
N ASN A 7 1.94 14.26 33.34
CA ASN A 7 3.06 14.28 34.29
C ASN A 7 4.37 14.07 33.50
N ALA A 8 5.47 14.59 34.05
CA ALA A 8 6.80 14.30 33.52
C ALA A 8 7.07 12.78 33.55
N GLY A 9 7.71 12.28 32.53
CA GLY A 9 8.03 10.85 32.40
C GLY A 9 7.96 10.37 30.96
N ASP A 10 7.69 9.08 30.81
CA ASP A 10 7.61 8.41 29.52
C ASP A 10 6.38 8.82 28.69
N TRP A 11 6.43 8.51 27.40
CA TRP A 11 5.32 8.70 26.49
C TRP A 11 4.08 7.95 26.98
N LYS A 12 2.94 8.63 26.93
CA LYS A 12 1.63 8.05 27.23
C LYS A 12 0.64 8.31 26.12
N LYS A 13 -0.11 7.28 25.79
CA LYS A 13 -1.24 7.37 24.86
C LYS A 13 -2.48 7.84 25.65
N TYR A 14 -3.12 8.89 25.12
CA TYR A 14 -4.39 9.40 25.63
C TYR A 14 -5.44 9.27 24.51
N THR A 15 -6.61 8.77 24.88
CA THR A 15 -7.74 8.63 23.96
C THR A 15 -8.98 9.23 24.60
N PHE A 16 -9.73 10.02 23.84
CA PHE A 16 -11.01 10.59 24.29
C PHE A 16 -12.00 10.67 23.13
N GLU A 17 -13.28 10.72 23.54
CA GLU A 17 -14.36 10.98 22.61
C GLU A 17 -14.76 12.45 22.70
N LEU A 18 -14.95 13.07 21.55
CA LEU A 18 -15.42 14.45 21.43
C LEU A 18 -16.74 14.43 20.66
N THR A 19 -17.79 14.92 21.28
CA THR A 19 -19.09 15.08 20.63
C THR A 19 -19.32 16.56 20.34
N PRO A 20 -19.34 16.97 19.03
CA PRO A 20 -19.67 18.35 18.67
C PRO A 20 -21.15 18.64 18.94
N ASP A 21 -21.45 19.85 19.37
CA ASP A 21 -22.81 20.34 19.61
C ASP A 21 -23.51 20.80 18.30
N LYS A 22 -22.76 21.05 17.26
CA LYS A 22 -23.24 21.48 15.95
C LYS A 22 -22.30 21.07 14.82
N THR A 23 -22.80 21.09 13.60
CA THR A 23 -21.96 21.02 12.39
C THR A 23 -21.28 22.38 12.19
N ASP A 24 -19.97 22.37 11.97
CA ASP A 24 -19.18 23.57 11.74
C ASP A 24 -18.05 23.27 10.76
N GLU A 25 -18.14 23.87 9.56
CA GLU A 25 -17.15 23.69 8.50
C GLU A 25 -15.77 24.28 8.83
N ASN A 26 -15.71 25.16 9.83
CA ASN A 26 -14.50 25.81 10.31
C ASN A 26 -14.02 25.25 11.65
N ALA A 27 -14.54 24.12 12.08
CA ALA A 27 -14.12 23.47 13.32
C ALA A 27 -12.62 23.18 13.33
N ARG A 28 -11.99 23.36 14.49
CA ARG A 28 -10.55 23.11 14.68
C ARG A 28 -10.33 22.25 15.92
N LEU A 29 -9.47 21.26 15.79
CA LEU A 29 -8.89 20.60 16.96
C LEU A 29 -7.74 21.47 17.47
N ALA A 30 -7.76 21.79 18.77
CA ALA A 30 -6.71 22.57 19.40
C ALA A 30 -6.29 21.91 20.73
N ILE A 31 -4.99 21.91 20.99
CA ILE A 31 -4.39 21.44 22.23
C ILE A 31 -3.82 22.64 22.96
N TYR A 32 -4.29 22.87 24.17
CA TYR A 32 -3.85 24.02 25.01
C TYR A 32 -3.13 23.54 26.26
N LEU A 33 -2.15 24.29 26.68
CA LEU A 33 -1.58 24.21 28.03
C LEU A 33 -2.26 25.25 28.92
N GLU A 34 -2.90 24.80 30.00
CA GLU A 34 -3.56 25.70 30.98
C GLU A 34 -2.55 26.35 31.90
N GLU A 35 -1.40 25.68 32.11
CA GLU A 35 -0.34 26.17 32.96
C GLU A 35 0.96 26.36 32.17
N LYS A 36 1.87 27.19 32.71
CA LYS A 36 3.19 27.39 32.10
C LYS A 36 3.99 26.08 32.14
N GLY A 37 4.37 25.60 30.98
CA GLY A 37 5.11 24.33 30.86
C GLY A 37 5.55 24.02 29.44
N ARG A 38 6.09 22.83 29.24
CA ARG A 38 6.43 22.26 27.94
C ARG A 38 5.91 20.83 27.88
N ILE A 39 5.23 20.50 26.80
CA ILE A 39 4.87 19.10 26.43
C ILE A 39 5.45 18.78 25.08
N GLN A 40 5.67 17.51 24.84
CA GLN A 40 5.88 16.93 23.51
C GLN A 40 4.64 16.16 23.15
N VAL A 41 4.16 16.32 21.92
CA VAL A 41 2.96 15.66 21.41
C VAL A 41 3.33 15.02 20.09
N ASP A 42 2.96 13.77 19.93
CA ASP A 42 3.20 12.99 18.71
C ASP A 42 1.98 12.13 18.37
N MET A 43 1.91 11.63 17.15
CA MET A 43 0.88 10.71 16.66
C MET A 43 -0.56 11.19 16.95
N VAL A 44 -0.82 12.47 16.79
CA VAL A 44 -2.17 13.03 16.97
C VAL A 44 -3.07 12.56 15.85
N THR A 45 -4.14 11.84 16.21
CA THR A 45 -5.14 11.36 15.26
C THR A 45 -6.53 11.81 15.69
N LEU A 46 -7.35 12.15 14.72
CA LEU A 46 -8.78 12.44 14.90
C LEU A 46 -9.58 11.56 13.95
N MET A 47 -10.36 10.65 14.52
CA MET A 47 -11.14 9.68 13.76
C MET A 47 -12.62 9.86 14.05
N ASN A 48 -13.47 9.48 13.11
CA ASN A 48 -14.90 9.39 13.33
C ASN A 48 -15.22 8.40 14.45
N GLY A 49 -16.30 8.62 15.18
CA GLY A 49 -16.86 7.64 16.11
C GLY A 49 -17.17 6.31 15.41
N ALA A 50 -17.26 5.23 16.19
CA ALA A 50 -17.45 3.87 15.66
C ALA A 50 -18.69 3.73 14.77
N ASP A 51 -19.75 4.48 15.03
CA ASP A 51 -20.98 4.55 14.24
C ASP A 51 -20.80 5.14 12.83
N ARG A 52 -19.70 5.83 12.61
CA ARG A 52 -19.32 6.46 11.33
C ARG A 52 -18.13 5.79 10.66
N GLN A 53 -17.71 4.65 11.18
CA GLN A 53 -16.62 3.85 10.64
C GLN A 53 -17.14 2.70 9.78
N PHE A 54 -16.47 2.44 8.66
CA PHE A 54 -16.81 1.32 7.79
C PHE A 54 -16.46 0.00 8.48
N CYS A 55 -17.50 -0.77 8.84
CA CYS A 55 -17.35 -2.07 9.53
C CYS A 55 -16.42 -2.03 10.76
N GLY A 56 -16.40 -0.92 11.50
CA GLY A 56 -15.54 -0.73 12.67
C GLY A 56 -14.07 -0.47 12.37
N LEU A 57 -13.72 -0.32 11.11
CA LEU A 57 -12.38 0.06 10.69
C LEU A 57 -12.19 1.58 10.81
N PRO A 58 -10.97 2.09 11.00
CA PRO A 58 -10.68 3.53 11.06
C PRO A 58 -10.76 4.18 9.67
N LEU A 59 -11.85 3.94 8.98
CA LEU A 59 -12.19 4.43 7.64
C LEU A 59 -13.58 5.04 7.67
N ARG A 60 -13.80 6.08 6.88
CA ARG A 60 -15.13 6.70 6.74
C ARG A 60 -16.12 5.71 6.13
N ASN A 61 -17.27 5.53 6.81
CA ASN A 61 -18.30 4.60 6.35
C ASN A 61 -18.88 4.99 4.99
N ASP A 62 -19.12 6.28 4.76
CA ASP A 62 -19.68 6.78 3.50
C ASP A 62 -18.77 6.52 2.30
N ILE A 63 -17.45 6.64 2.46
CA ILE A 63 -16.49 6.35 1.40
C ILE A 63 -16.37 4.84 1.17
N GLY A 64 -16.19 4.06 2.23
CA GLY A 64 -16.10 2.59 2.11
C GLY A 64 -17.36 1.99 1.49
N GLN A 65 -18.55 2.47 1.90
CA GLN A 65 -19.81 2.01 1.33
C GLN A 65 -19.98 2.43 -0.13
N ALA A 66 -19.62 3.66 -0.50
CA ALA A 66 -19.66 4.10 -1.88
C ALA A 66 -18.80 3.24 -2.82
N MET A 67 -17.63 2.79 -2.37
CA MET A 67 -16.79 1.88 -3.15
C MET A 67 -17.45 0.51 -3.35
N VAL A 68 -18.12 -0.02 -2.33
CA VAL A 68 -18.90 -1.26 -2.42
C VAL A 68 -20.09 -1.08 -3.37
N ASP A 69 -20.83 0.01 -3.24
CA ASP A 69 -22.03 0.30 -4.04
C ASP A 69 -21.73 0.49 -5.54
N GLN A 70 -20.51 0.95 -5.87
CA GLN A 70 -20.02 1.00 -7.24
C GLN A 70 -19.77 -0.39 -7.85
N GLY A 71 -19.85 -1.44 -7.06
CA GLY A 71 -19.63 -2.82 -7.52
C GLY A 71 -18.17 -3.19 -7.73
N LEU A 72 -17.24 -2.48 -7.07
CA LEU A 72 -15.82 -2.85 -7.09
C LEU A 72 -15.65 -4.29 -6.61
N ARG A 73 -14.68 -4.99 -7.23
CA ARG A 73 -14.31 -6.38 -6.89
C ARG A 73 -12.81 -6.53 -6.68
N PHE A 74 -12.04 -5.65 -7.23
CA PHE A 74 -10.58 -5.65 -7.17
C PHE A 74 -10.10 -4.28 -6.73
N LEU A 75 -9.16 -4.25 -5.80
CA LEU A 75 -8.58 -3.01 -5.29
C LEU A 75 -7.07 -3.14 -5.21
N ARG A 76 -6.37 -2.18 -5.82
CA ARG A 76 -4.92 -2.04 -5.76
C ARG A 76 -4.52 -1.00 -4.73
N TYR A 77 -3.56 -1.33 -3.88
CA TYR A 77 -2.87 -0.39 -3.01
C TYR A 77 -1.43 -0.22 -3.49
N GLY A 78 -1.13 0.97 -3.98
CA GLY A 78 0.16 1.29 -4.60
C GLY A 78 0.28 2.78 -4.89
N GLY A 79 0.94 3.12 -5.98
CA GLY A 79 1.19 4.49 -6.42
C GLY A 79 2.59 4.98 -6.07
N THR A 80 2.92 6.22 -6.43
CA THR A 80 4.28 6.80 -6.32
C THR A 80 4.91 6.69 -4.93
N MET A 81 4.09 6.58 -3.88
CA MET A 81 4.61 6.41 -2.51
C MET A 81 5.36 5.09 -2.32
N VAL A 82 5.05 4.07 -3.12
CA VAL A 82 5.76 2.79 -3.11
C VAL A 82 7.26 2.97 -3.39
N ASN A 83 7.62 3.92 -4.24
CA ASN A 83 9.01 4.20 -4.61
C ASN A 83 9.79 4.97 -3.52
N ALA A 84 9.12 5.41 -2.43
CA ALA A 84 9.82 6.09 -1.33
C ALA A 84 10.74 5.10 -0.58
N PRO A 85 12.00 5.47 -0.26
CA PRO A 85 12.95 4.57 0.39
C PRO A 85 12.47 3.99 1.71
N GLU A 86 11.59 4.71 2.40
CA GLU A 86 11.04 4.33 3.71
C GLU A 86 9.71 3.55 3.63
N TYR A 87 9.16 3.36 2.43
CA TYR A 87 8.00 2.50 2.20
C TYR A 87 8.42 1.04 2.32
N ARG A 88 8.26 0.45 3.50
CA ARG A 88 8.69 -0.91 3.84
C ARG A 88 7.60 -1.60 4.66
N PHE A 89 7.30 -2.87 4.35
CA PHE A 89 6.18 -3.58 5.00
C PHE A 89 6.35 -3.66 6.52
N LYS A 90 7.55 -3.90 7.03
CA LYS A 90 7.83 -4.00 8.48
C LYS A 90 7.56 -2.71 9.24
N LYS A 91 7.48 -1.58 8.54
CA LYS A 91 7.11 -0.27 9.11
C LYS A 91 5.60 -0.01 9.07
N MET A 92 4.81 -0.90 8.48
CA MET A 92 3.38 -0.72 8.22
C MET A 92 2.48 -1.68 9.00
N ILE A 93 3.06 -2.53 9.84
CA ILE A 93 2.36 -3.54 10.64
C ILE A 93 2.40 -3.19 12.13
N GLY A 94 1.49 -3.76 12.91
CA GLY A 94 1.38 -3.55 14.36
C GLY A 94 0.66 -2.26 14.75
N ASP A 95 0.86 -1.80 16.00
CA ASP A 95 0.17 -0.61 16.51
C ASP A 95 0.50 0.62 15.65
N ARG A 96 -0.51 1.23 15.15
CA ARG A 96 -0.46 2.40 14.28
C ARG A 96 0.31 3.58 14.91
N ALA A 97 0.25 3.73 16.22
CA ALA A 97 0.96 4.76 16.97
C ALA A 97 2.47 4.51 17.08
N GLU A 98 2.91 3.28 16.81
CA GLU A 98 4.32 2.87 16.86
C GLU A 98 4.96 2.83 15.46
N ARG A 99 4.17 2.97 14.39
CA ARG A 99 4.67 2.96 13.02
C ARG A 99 5.43 4.24 12.72
N PRO A 100 6.69 4.16 12.22
CA PRO A 100 7.51 5.36 12.00
C PRO A 100 6.96 6.21 10.86
N PRO A 101 6.98 7.54 10.98
CA PRO A 101 6.70 8.43 9.87
C PRO A 101 7.85 8.41 8.86
N TYR A 102 7.62 8.92 7.64
CA TYR A 102 8.63 9.01 6.61
C TYR A 102 8.40 10.21 5.68
N LYS A 103 9.44 10.58 4.93
CA LYS A 103 9.34 11.59 3.87
C LYS A 103 8.84 10.92 2.59
N GLY A 104 7.63 11.26 2.19
CA GLY A 104 7.06 10.78 0.93
C GLY A 104 7.39 11.67 -0.25
N HIS A 105 7.02 11.23 -1.46
CA HIS A 105 7.21 12.00 -2.70
C HIS A 105 6.30 13.23 -2.78
N TRP A 106 5.02 13.04 -2.39
CA TRP A 106 4.01 14.08 -2.51
C TRP A 106 3.85 14.92 -1.24
N TYR A 107 4.22 14.37 -0.10
CA TYR A 107 4.06 15.00 1.20
C TYR A 107 5.38 14.99 1.97
N THR A 108 5.72 16.14 2.55
CA THR A 108 6.93 16.28 3.38
C THR A 108 6.90 15.32 4.58
N TYR A 109 5.70 15.11 5.12
CA TYR A 109 5.46 14.17 6.22
C TYR A 109 4.38 13.18 5.82
N SER A 110 4.75 11.93 5.74
CA SER A 110 3.85 10.80 5.55
C SER A 110 3.89 9.92 6.77
N THR A 111 2.79 9.28 7.06
CA THR A 111 2.70 8.32 8.16
C THR A 111 2.41 6.93 7.60
N ASN A 112 2.78 5.90 8.33
CA ASN A 112 2.34 4.53 8.04
C ASN A 112 0.99 4.21 8.73
N GLY A 113 0.21 5.24 9.04
CA GLY A 113 -1.07 5.13 9.75
C GLY A 113 -2.16 4.37 8.99
N PHE A 114 -2.04 4.24 7.67
CA PHE A 114 -2.76 3.28 6.86
C PHE A 114 -1.73 2.42 6.13
N GLY A 115 -1.52 1.21 6.59
CA GLY A 115 -0.54 0.28 6.07
C GLY A 115 -1.18 -0.95 5.44
N ILE A 116 -0.37 -1.98 5.20
CA ILE A 116 -0.81 -3.22 4.54
C ILE A 116 -1.94 -3.91 5.32
N GLU A 117 -1.87 -3.98 6.65
CA GLU A 117 -2.93 -4.59 7.47
C GLU A 117 -4.25 -3.85 7.34
N ASP A 118 -4.21 -2.51 7.40
CA ASP A 118 -5.42 -1.68 7.27
C ASP A 118 -6.08 -1.86 5.90
N PHE A 119 -5.26 -1.95 4.85
CA PHE A 119 -5.73 -2.20 3.49
C PHE A 119 -6.38 -3.59 3.34
N LEU A 120 -5.73 -4.62 3.84
CA LEU A 120 -6.24 -5.99 3.74
C LEU A 120 -7.51 -6.19 4.58
N HIS A 121 -7.57 -5.64 5.79
CA HIS A 121 -8.80 -5.62 6.58
C HIS A 121 -9.95 -4.93 5.85
N PHE A 122 -9.67 -3.81 5.17
CA PHE A 122 -10.68 -3.14 4.37
C PHE A 122 -11.16 -4.04 3.22
N CYS A 123 -10.25 -4.66 2.49
CA CYS A 123 -10.60 -5.56 1.40
C CYS A 123 -11.46 -6.74 1.88
N GLU A 124 -11.11 -7.36 3.00
CA GLU A 124 -11.91 -8.44 3.60
C GLU A 124 -13.34 -7.99 3.94
N LYS A 125 -13.47 -6.84 4.62
CA LYS A 125 -14.78 -6.32 5.04
C LYS A 125 -15.63 -5.84 3.86
N ALA A 126 -15.00 -5.34 2.81
CA ALA A 126 -15.67 -4.86 1.61
C ALA A 126 -15.92 -5.97 0.56
N GLY A 127 -15.30 -7.13 0.70
CA GLY A 127 -15.37 -8.22 -0.28
C GLY A 127 -14.56 -7.94 -1.54
N PHE A 128 -13.49 -7.17 -1.43
CA PHE A 128 -12.57 -6.87 -2.53
C PHE A 128 -11.41 -7.85 -2.58
N MET A 129 -10.99 -8.19 -3.78
CA MET A 129 -9.75 -8.91 -4.04
C MET A 129 -8.58 -7.91 -4.00
N PRO A 130 -7.61 -8.06 -3.09
CA PRO A 130 -6.53 -7.11 -2.96
C PRO A 130 -5.39 -7.39 -3.94
N ALA A 131 -4.80 -6.33 -4.50
CA ALA A 131 -3.45 -6.32 -5.05
C ALA A 131 -2.61 -5.31 -4.26
N TYR A 132 -1.42 -5.72 -3.85
CA TYR A 132 -0.55 -4.89 -3.03
C TYR A 132 0.78 -4.65 -3.75
N ALA A 133 1.17 -3.38 -3.84
CA ALA A 133 2.44 -2.98 -4.43
C ALA A 133 3.53 -2.83 -3.35
N VAL A 134 4.69 -3.40 -3.63
CA VAL A 134 5.87 -3.31 -2.76
C VAL A 134 6.99 -2.50 -3.42
N ASN A 135 7.83 -1.88 -2.60
CA ASN A 135 9.01 -1.19 -3.11
C ASN A 135 10.00 -2.20 -3.71
N VAL A 136 10.55 -1.90 -4.88
CA VAL A 136 11.53 -2.77 -5.55
C VAL A 136 12.80 -2.99 -4.71
N GLU A 137 13.11 -2.07 -3.80
CA GLU A 137 14.28 -2.16 -2.91
C GLU A 137 13.98 -2.90 -1.58
N GLU A 138 12.82 -3.58 -1.46
CA GLU A 138 12.62 -4.51 -0.34
C GLU A 138 13.63 -5.65 -0.42
N SER A 139 14.20 -6.06 0.70
CA SER A 139 15.11 -7.21 0.69
C SER A 139 14.35 -8.52 0.40
N ALA A 140 15.01 -9.47 -0.25
CA ALA A 140 14.45 -10.81 -0.47
C ALA A 140 13.96 -11.46 0.85
N GLN A 141 14.70 -11.26 1.95
CA GLN A 141 14.30 -11.76 3.26
C GLN A 141 13.05 -11.06 3.78
N ASP A 142 12.93 -9.72 3.61
CA ASP A 142 11.76 -8.99 4.05
C ASP A 142 10.52 -9.39 3.25
N MET A 143 10.69 -9.69 1.97
CA MET A 143 9.61 -10.19 1.12
C MET A 143 9.16 -11.60 1.51
N ALA A 144 10.09 -12.49 1.82
CA ALA A 144 9.78 -13.82 2.37
C ALA A 144 9.07 -13.70 3.74
N ASP A 145 9.53 -12.80 4.61
CA ASP A 145 8.89 -12.50 5.90
C ASP A 145 7.47 -11.94 5.69
N MET A 146 7.27 -11.06 4.71
CA MET A 146 5.96 -10.48 4.38
C MET A 146 4.97 -11.55 3.94
N ILE A 147 5.35 -12.43 3.03
CA ILE A 147 4.45 -13.49 2.57
C ILE A 147 4.15 -14.48 3.69
N GLU A 148 5.11 -14.83 4.53
CA GLU A 148 4.84 -15.63 5.71
C GLU A 148 3.90 -14.92 6.69
N TYR A 149 4.06 -13.59 6.85
CA TYR A 149 3.15 -12.78 7.65
C TYR A 149 1.73 -12.78 7.09
N LEU A 150 1.56 -12.63 5.78
CA LEU A 150 0.25 -12.50 5.14
C LEU A 150 -0.45 -13.85 4.94
N ASN A 151 0.28 -14.87 4.52
CA ASN A 151 -0.29 -16.13 4.06
C ASN A 151 0.10 -17.34 4.93
N GLY A 152 1.11 -17.19 5.79
CA GLY A 152 1.60 -18.29 6.62
C GLY A 152 0.66 -18.67 7.77
N SER A 153 0.77 -19.94 8.21
CA SER A 153 0.09 -20.43 9.42
C SER A 153 0.53 -19.68 10.67
N VAL A 154 -0.34 -19.60 11.68
CA VAL A 154 -0.02 -19.06 13.02
C VAL A 154 1.13 -19.77 13.72
N ASP A 155 1.49 -20.97 13.27
CA ASP A 155 2.63 -21.74 13.82
C ASP A 155 3.98 -21.22 13.30
N THR A 156 3.98 -20.41 12.25
CA THR A 156 5.19 -19.78 11.72
C THR A 156 5.54 -18.52 12.53
N LYS A 157 6.79 -18.08 12.43
CA LYS A 157 7.26 -16.87 13.15
C LYS A 157 6.41 -15.65 12.80
N TRP A 158 6.18 -15.40 11.52
CA TRP A 158 5.49 -14.19 11.06
C TRP A 158 3.97 -14.37 11.07
N GLY A 159 3.43 -15.58 10.87
CA GLY A 159 2.02 -15.85 11.08
C GLY A 159 1.60 -15.68 12.54
N LYS A 160 2.45 -16.06 13.49
CA LYS A 160 2.27 -15.77 14.92
C LYS A 160 2.23 -14.26 15.18
N LYS A 161 3.15 -13.50 14.56
CA LYS A 161 3.20 -12.04 14.69
C LYS A 161 1.92 -11.38 14.14
N ARG A 162 1.38 -11.87 13.03
CA ARG A 162 0.07 -11.44 12.52
C ARG A 162 -1.04 -11.68 13.53
N ALA A 163 -1.08 -12.87 14.14
CA ALA A 163 -2.08 -13.19 15.16
C ALA A 163 -1.96 -12.29 16.40
N GLU A 164 -0.74 -11.99 16.85
CA GLU A 164 -0.46 -11.04 17.93
C GLU A 164 -0.94 -9.62 17.60
N ASN A 165 -0.90 -9.24 16.31
CA ASN A 165 -1.43 -7.98 15.79
C ASN A 165 -2.96 -7.99 15.62
N GLY A 166 -3.65 -9.10 15.95
CA GLY A 166 -5.10 -9.19 15.99
C GLY A 166 -5.76 -9.94 14.84
N HIS A 167 -4.98 -10.52 13.91
CA HIS A 167 -5.51 -11.28 12.77
C HIS A 167 -4.91 -12.70 12.72
N PRO A 168 -5.51 -13.70 13.39
CA PRO A 168 -4.96 -15.05 13.44
C PRO A 168 -5.01 -15.77 12.07
N GLU A 169 -6.05 -15.54 11.28
CA GLU A 169 -6.20 -16.20 9.98
C GLU A 169 -5.30 -15.58 8.90
N PRO A 170 -4.79 -16.37 7.94
CA PRO A 170 -4.09 -15.83 6.79
C PRO A 170 -4.96 -14.89 5.95
N TYR A 171 -4.38 -13.79 5.46
CA TYR A 171 -5.08 -12.89 4.53
C TYR A 171 -5.26 -13.50 3.14
N GLY A 172 -4.38 -14.42 2.75
CA GLY A 172 -4.43 -15.07 1.43
C GLY A 172 -4.18 -14.10 0.29
N LEU A 173 -3.19 -13.21 0.43
CA LEU A 173 -2.79 -12.29 -0.64
C LEU A 173 -2.35 -13.10 -1.87
N LYS A 174 -3.01 -12.84 -3.03
CA LYS A 174 -2.73 -13.52 -4.29
C LYS A 174 -1.99 -12.66 -5.29
N TYR A 175 -2.16 -11.34 -5.23
CA TYR A 175 -1.62 -10.43 -6.24
C TYR A 175 -0.61 -9.48 -5.61
N LEU A 176 0.64 -9.62 -6.04
CA LEU A 176 1.76 -8.82 -5.56
C LEU A 176 2.35 -8.05 -6.73
N GLU A 177 2.30 -6.74 -6.64
CA GLU A 177 2.93 -5.86 -7.62
C GLU A 177 4.32 -5.45 -7.13
N ILE A 178 5.30 -5.49 -8.03
CA ILE A 178 6.68 -5.13 -7.71
C ILE A 178 6.99 -3.76 -8.30
N GLY A 179 7.04 -2.76 -7.41
CA GLY A 179 7.25 -1.36 -7.77
C GLY A 179 5.98 -0.60 -8.14
N ASN A 180 6.16 0.58 -8.68
CA ASN A 180 5.13 1.44 -9.26
C ASN A 180 5.76 2.39 -10.30
N GLU A 181 5.31 2.32 -11.54
CA GLU A 181 5.84 3.16 -12.64
C GLU A 181 7.37 3.13 -12.72
N GLU A 182 7.95 1.96 -12.54
CA GLU A 182 9.40 1.83 -12.53
C GLU A 182 10.01 2.24 -13.87
N VAL A 183 11.18 2.88 -13.81
CA VAL A 183 11.89 3.41 -15.00
C VAL A 183 11.09 4.49 -15.78
N ILE A 184 10.13 5.18 -15.13
CA ILE A 184 9.32 6.22 -15.79
C ILE A 184 10.16 7.39 -16.32
N TRP A 185 11.27 7.74 -15.66
CA TRP A 185 12.03 8.96 -15.93
C TRP A 185 13.10 8.82 -17.02
N GLY A 186 13.23 7.65 -17.64
CA GLY A 186 14.23 7.47 -18.67
C GLY A 186 14.11 6.13 -19.38
N ASP A 187 14.92 5.93 -20.42
CA ASP A 187 15.04 4.69 -21.15
C ASP A 187 16.50 4.21 -21.10
N ILE A 188 17.01 4.03 -19.87
CA ILE A 188 18.39 3.66 -19.60
C ILE A 188 18.46 2.16 -19.32
N GLU A 189 19.23 1.42 -20.11
CA GLU A 189 19.32 -0.06 -20.01
C GLU A 189 19.69 -0.54 -18.61
N ALA A 190 20.57 0.18 -17.91
CA ALA A 190 20.99 -0.18 -16.56
C ALA A 190 19.82 -0.14 -15.55
N ASP A 191 18.89 0.82 -15.70
CA ASP A 191 17.73 0.94 -14.81
C ASP A 191 16.76 -0.21 -15.03
N TYR A 192 16.56 -0.61 -16.29
CA TYR A 192 15.75 -1.80 -16.59
C TYR A 192 16.41 -3.08 -16.10
N GLN A 193 17.75 -3.20 -16.21
CA GLN A 193 18.46 -4.36 -15.69
C GLN A 193 18.33 -4.43 -14.16
N HIS A 194 18.51 -3.30 -13.47
CA HIS A 194 18.29 -3.22 -12.04
C HIS A 194 16.90 -3.68 -11.64
N TYR A 195 15.86 -3.18 -12.33
CA TYR A 195 14.48 -3.60 -12.10
C TYR A 195 14.30 -5.11 -12.29
N ILE A 196 14.84 -5.68 -13.38
CA ILE A 196 14.78 -7.13 -13.64
C ILE A 196 15.43 -7.91 -12.51
N ASP A 197 16.60 -7.50 -12.06
CA ASP A 197 17.35 -8.19 -11.00
C ASP A 197 16.55 -8.16 -9.68
N ARG A 198 16.03 -6.98 -9.32
CA ARG A 198 15.20 -6.83 -8.12
C ARG A 198 13.89 -7.63 -8.19
N PHE A 199 13.21 -7.59 -9.34
CA PHE A 199 12.01 -8.39 -9.56
C PHE A 199 12.30 -9.88 -9.33
N ASN A 200 13.38 -10.38 -9.92
CA ASN A 200 13.77 -11.78 -9.78
C ASN A 200 14.10 -12.15 -8.33
N ASP A 201 14.87 -11.32 -7.61
CA ASP A 201 15.19 -11.56 -6.20
C ASP A 201 13.92 -11.67 -5.34
N ILE A 202 12.96 -10.76 -5.56
CA ILE A 202 11.69 -10.74 -4.84
C ILE A 202 10.84 -11.95 -5.26
N TYR A 203 10.74 -12.23 -6.54
CA TYR A 203 10.02 -13.39 -7.06
C TYR A 203 10.49 -14.69 -6.42
N GLU A 204 11.79 -14.98 -6.46
CA GLU A 204 12.34 -16.22 -5.91
C GLU A 204 12.06 -16.35 -4.40
N ALA A 205 12.19 -15.25 -3.65
CA ALA A 205 11.95 -15.25 -2.21
C ALA A 205 10.48 -15.49 -1.84
N VAL A 206 9.57 -14.87 -2.57
CA VAL A 206 8.12 -14.99 -2.37
C VAL A 206 7.63 -16.34 -2.84
N HIS A 207 8.01 -16.75 -4.06
CA HIS A 207 7.58 -18.02 -4.67
C HIS A 207 8.03 -19.24 -3.86
N ALA A 208 9.20 -19.16 -3.24
CA ALA A 208 9.68 -20.21 -2.33
C ALA A 208 8.82 -20.37 -1.07
N LYS A 209 8.11 -19.32 -0.67
CA LYS A 209 7.21 -19.32 0.50
C LYS A 209 5.77 -19.66 0.13
N ASP A 210 5.29 -19.11 -0.97
CA ASP A 210 3.93 -19.30 -1.46
C ASP A 210 3.92 -19.25 -3.01
N PRO A 211 3.92 -20.40 -3.68
CA PRO A 211 3.93 -20.48 -5.14
C PRO A 211 2.61 -20.04 -5.81
N GLU A 212 1.53 -19.83 -5.03
CA GLU A 212 0.24 -19.40 -5.56
C GLU A 212 0.16 -17.88 -5.76
N VAL A 213 1.14 -17.12 -5.23
CA VAL A 213 1.21 -15.67 -5.42
C VAL A 213 1.51 -15.35 -6.88
N GLN A 214 0.69 -14.47 -7.45
CA GLN A 214 0.82 -14.01 -8.82
C GLN A 214 1.41 -12.60 -8.83
N PHE A 215 2.41 -12.42 -9.70
CA PHE A 215 3.18 -11.19 -9.73
C PHE A 215 2.70 -10.25 -10.83
N ILE A 216 2.65 -8.97 -10.49
CA ILE A 216 2.30 -7.87 -11.39
C ILE A 216 3.58 -7.07 -11.66
N HIS A 217 3.88 -6.86 -12.92
CA HIS A 217 5.00 -6.08 -13.41
C HIS A 217 4.60 -4.61 -13.55
N SER A 218 5.46 -3.68 -13.13
CA SER A 218 5.14 -2.24 -13.05
C SER A 218 6.09 -1.31 -13.82
N ALA A 219 6.97 -1.83 -14.69
CA ALA A 219 7.83 -0.95 -15.48
C ALA A 219 7.00 -0.16 -16.50
N TRP A 220 7.35 1.12 -16.63
CA TRP A 220 6.65 2.06 -17.48
C TRP A 220 6.63 1.62 -18.94
N TRP A 221 5.45 1.60 -19.55
CA TRP A 221 5.26 1.14 -20.92
C TRP A 221 5.96 2.03 -21.95
N ARG A 222 6.92 1.42 -22.71
CA ARG A 222 7.64 2.04 -23.84
C ARG A 222 7.71 1.07 -25.00
N PRO A 223 6.68 1.05 -25.88
CA PRO A 223 6.52 0.00 -26.90
C PRO A 223 7.67 -0.06 -27.92
N GLU A 224 8.38 1.05 -28.13
CA GLU A 224 9.49 1.13 -29.09
C GLU A 224 10.88 0.92 -28.47
N SER A 225 10.94 0.76 -27.15
CA SER A 225 12.22 0.53 -26.46
C SER A 225 12.64 -0.95 -26.56
N PRO A 226 13.89 -1.23 -26.96
CA PRO A 226 14.44 -2.59 -26.89
C PRO A 226 14.58 -3.07 -25.42
N ASN A 227 14.69 -2.14 -24.47
CA ASN A 227 14.73 -2.48 -23.05
C ASN A 227 13.40 -3.08 -22.57
N MET A 228 12.27 -2.63 -23.12
CA MET A 228 10.95 -3.17 -22.77
C MET A 228 10.82 -4.64 -23.23
N GLU A 229 11.28 -4.96 -24.43
CA GLU A 229 11.34 -6.36 -24.91
C GLU A 229 12.27 -7.22 -24.05
N LYS A 230 13.38 -6.65 -23.58
CA LYS A 230 14.32 -7.31 -22.67
C LYS A 230 13.64 -7.64 -21.33
N VAL A 231 12.91 -6.69 -20.73
CA VAL A 231 12.15 -6.91 -19.50
C VAL A 231 11.10 -8.01 -19.71
N PHE A 232 10.29 -7.92 -20.79
CA PHE A 232 9.27 -8.90 -21.09
C PHE A 232 9.84 -10.33 -21.13
N LYS A 233 10.94 -10.53 -21.86
CA LYS A 233 11.60 -11.83 -21.95
C LYS A 233 12.24 -12.29 -20.65
N ALA A 234 12.81 -11.38 -19.87
CA ALA A 234 13.46 -11.71 -18.60
C ALA A 234 12.47 -12.12 -17.50
N LEU A 235 11.23 -11.65 -17.60
CA LEU A 235 10.16 -11.93 -16.64
C LEU A 235 9.15 -12.96 -17.14
N ASP A 236 9.42 -13.58 -18.29
CA ASP A 236 8.56 -14.65 -18.86
C ASP A 236 8.39 -15.80 -17.87
N GLY A 237 7.14 -16.26 -17.72
CA GLY A 237 6.77 -17.28 -16.75
C GLY A 237 6.78 -16.84 -15.28
N LYS A 238 7.19 -15.61 -14.98
CA LYS A 238 7.21 -15.05 -13.61
C LYS A 238 6.16 -13.97 -13.41
N ALA A 239 6.09 -12.97 -14.28
CA ALA A 239 5.06 -11.94 -14.24
C ALA A 239 3.78 -12.44 -14.89
N ALA A 240 2.71 -12.60 -14.09
CA ALA A 240 1.40 -13.04 -14.60
C ALA A 240 0.61 -11.89 -15.24
N TYR A 241 0.87 -10.66 -14.78
CA TYR A 241 0.16 -9.46 -15.21
C TYR A 241 1.14 -8.32 -15.46
N TRP A 242 0.70 -7.41 -16.32
CA TRP A 242 1.38 -6.16 -16.62
C TRP A 242 0.50 -5.01 -16.12
N ASP A 243 1.02 -4.16 -15.24
CA ASP A 243 0.34 -2.94 -14.81
C ASP A 243 0.55 -1.84 -15.86
N TYR A 244 -0.55 -1.38 -16.43
CA TYR A 244 -0.55 -0.38 -17.47
C TYR A 244 -1.27 0.89 -17.01
N HIS A 245 -0.57 2.02 -17.03
CA HIS A 245 -1.08 3.33 -16.59
C HIS A 245 -1.34 4.25 -17.79
N PRO A 246 -2.53 4.19 -18.42
CA PRO A 246 -2.88 5.12 -19.50
C PRO A 246 -3.27 6.49 -18.95
N TRP A 247 -2.94 7.54 -19.68
CA TRP A 247 -3.48 8.86 -19.41
C TRP A 247 -4.90 8.97 -19.98
N THR A 248 -5.87 9.34 -19.14
CA THR A 248 -7.29 9.42 -19.48
C THR A 248 -7.89 10.75 -19.08
N ASP A 249 -7.24 11.84 -19.44
CA ASP A 249 -7.58 13.21 -19.03
C ASP A 249 -8.59 13.91 -19.93
N ASP A 250 -9.01 13.29 -21.05
CA ASP A 250 -9.99 13.83 -21.97
C ASP A 250 -11.00 12.78 -22.49
N LEU A 251 -12.05 13.26 -23.18
CA LEU A 251 -13.08 12.39 -23.76
C LEU A 251 -12.58 11.51 -24.92
N GLY A 252 -11.41 11.80 -25.47
CA GLY A 252 -10.78 11.03 -26.55
C GLY A 252 -9.88 9.90 -26.03
N SER A 253 -9.58 9.87 -24.75
CA SER A 253 -8.60 8.94 -24.15
C SER A 253 -8.95 7.46 -24.36
N HIS A 254 -10.24 7.12 -24.39
CA HIS A 254 -10.67 5.73 -24.62
C HIS A 254 -10.18 5.17 -25.97
N VAL A 255 -10.13 5.99 -27.03
CA VAL A 255 -9.61 5.59 -28.35
C VAL A 255 -8.11 5.31 -28.27
N ASN A 256 -7.39 6.12 -27.50
CA ASN A 256 -5.96 5.92 -27.30
C ASN A 256 -5.67 4.64 -26.51
N ILE A 257 -6.44 4.39 -25.45
CA ILE A 257 -6.34 3.17 -24.65
C ILE A 257 -6.56 1.92 -25.51
N ASP A 258 -7.62 1.87 -26.31
CA ASP A 258 -7.91 0.73 -27.19
C ASP A 258 -6.77 0.48 -28.17
N ARG A 259 -6.20 1.54 -28.75
CA ARG A 259 -5.04 1.43 -29.64
C ARG A 259 -3.82 0.91 -28.91
N GLU A 260 -3.49 1.47 -27.74
CA GLU A 260 -2.32 1.06 -26.98
C GLU A 260 -2.43 -0.38 -26.47
N LEU A 261 -3.59 -0.80 -25.98
CA LEU A 261 -3.83 -2.19 -25.59
C LEU A 261 -3.72 -3.16 -26.78
N THR A 262 -4.15 -2.74 -27.97
CA THR A 262 -4.01 -3.52 -29.20
C THR A 262 -2.53 -3.65 -29.57
N ASP A 263 -1.77 -2.56 -29.50
CA ASP A 263 -0.33 -2.54 -29.75
C ASP A 263 0.43 -3.38 -28.73
N MET A 264 0.10 -3.29 -27.44
CA MET A 264 0.67 -4.13 -26.39
C MET A 264 0.46 -5.61 -26.69
N LYS A 265 -0.77 -6.00 -27.01
CA LYS A 265 -1.08 -7.39 -27.39
C LYS A 265 -0.26 -7.85 -28.59
N ALA A 266 -0.13 -7.03 -29.63
CA ALA A 266 0.67 -7.34 -30.81
C ALA A 266 2.17 -7.48 -30.47
N LYS A 267 2.70 -6.60 -29.61
CA LYS A 267 4.09 -6.68 -29.13
C LYS A 267 4.34 -7.95 -28.33
N PHE A 268 3.47 -8.27 -27.37
CA PHE A 268 3.61 -9.47 -26.57
C PHE A 268 3.58 -10.75 -27.43
N LEU A 269 2.70 -10.81 -28.42
CA LEU A 269 2.66 -11.95 -29.38
C LEU A 269 3.91 -12.02 -30.25
N LYS A 270 4.58 -10.91 -30.51
CA LYS A 270 5.82 -10.88 -31.28
C LYS A 270 7.04 -11.26 -30.43
N TRP A 271 7.05 -10.91 -29.16
CA TRP A 271 8.17 -11.15 -28.24
C TRP A 271 8.18 -12.58 -27.67
N ASN A 272 7.01 -13.25 -27.63
CA ASN A 272 6.89 -14.69 -27.40
C ASN A 272 7.38 -15.49 -28.60
#